data_ab8cfc52c3461199aa173416ee7decc8
#
_entry.id   ab8cfc52c3461199aa173416ee7decc8
#
_cell.length_a   1.000
_cell.length_b   1.000
_cell.length_c   1.000
_cell.angle_alpha   90.00
_cell.angle_beta   90.00
_cell.angle_gamma   90.00
#
_symmetry.space_group_name_H-M   'P 1'
#
loop_
_entity.id
_entity.type
_entity.pdbx_description
1 polymer ?
#
loop_
_entity_poly.entity_id
_entity_poly.type
_entity_poly.pdbx_seq_one_letter_code
_entity_poly.pdbx_strand_id
1 'polypeptide(L)'
;MNFVSSRALAIEKLNNFVEQNLFEYSRLRNFDYGPNNRSNISCLSPYITHGVVSELEVIKKSLNKFSFSKNEKFIQEVLWRTYWKGWLELRPAVWTDYLNELKKIREEFKDNADYKKAIEGNTNICLLYTSPSPRDRG
;
A
#
# COMPACT_ATOMS: atom_id res chain seq x y z
N MET A 1 12.49 -7.64 3.31
CA MET A 1 12.75 -7.31 1.87
C MET A 1 13.48 -5.98 1.84
N ASN A 2 14.75 -5.95 1.44
CA ASN A 2 15.52 -4.70 1.37
C ASN A 2 15.16 -3.96 0.07
N PHE A 3 14.63 -2.76 0.18
CA PHE A 3 14.42 -1.88 -0.95
C PHE A 3 15.68 -1.08 -1.21
N VAL A 4 16.31 -1.33 -2.35
CA VAL A 4 17.45 -0.52 -2.79
C VAL A 4 16.91 0.73 -3.48
N SER A 5 17.30 1.92 -3.04
CA SER A 5 16.87 3.22 -3.57
C SER A 5 17.55 3.52 -4.91
N SER A 6 17.27 2.69 -5.92
CA SER A 6 17.83 2.85 -7.27
C SER A 6 16.70 2.97 -8.30
N ARG A 7 16.73 4.03 -9.11
CA ARG A 7 15.79 4.21 -10.21
C ARG A 7 15.93 3.08 -11.25
N ALA A 8 17.15 2.64 -11.53
CA ALA A 8 17.39 1.55 -12.49
C ALA A 8 16.68 0.26 -12.04
N LEU A 9 16.82 -0.12 -10.76
CA LEU A 9 16.14 -1.28 -10.19
C LEU A 9 14.62 -1.11 -10.13
N ALA A 10 14.14 0.11 -9.88
CA ALA A 10 12.70 0.38 -9.89
C ALA A 10 12.09 0.17 -11.29
N ILE A 11 12.76 0.65 -12.33
CA ILE A 11 12.35 0.48 -13.74
C ILE A 11 12.45 -0.97 -14.16
N GLU A 12 13.52 -1.67 -13.79
CA GLU A 12 13.67 -3.11 -14.03
C GLU A 12 12.51 -3.90 -13.40
N LYS A 13 12.19 -3.62 -12.13
CA LYS A 13 11.08 -4.24 -11.42
C LYS A 13 9.74 -3.94 -12.10
N LEU A 14 9.51 -2.71 -12.54
CA LEU A 14 8.32 -2.33 -13.31
C LEU A 14 8.24 -3.13 -14.62
N ASN A 15 9.33 -3.20 -15.36
CA ASN A 15 9.38 -3.95 -16.61
C ASN A 15 9.07 -5.43 -16.40
N ASN A 16 9.72 -6.06 -15.45
CA ASN A 16 9.51 -7.47 -15.13
C ASN A 16 8.07 -7.75 -14.71
N PHE A 17 7.49 -6.89 -13.88
CA PHE A 17 6.09 -7.03 -13.48
C PHE A 17 5.13 -6.90 -14.68
N VAL A 18 5.32 -5.88 -15.52
CA VAL A 18 4.47 -5.65 -16.70
C VAL A 18 4.57 -6.79 -17.69
N GLU A 19 5.76 -7.35 -17.91
CA GLU A 19 6.00 -8.42 -18.88
C GLU A 19 5.46 -9.79 -18.41
N GLN A 20 5.57 -10.09 -17.13
CA GLN A 20 5.34 -11.44 -16.62
C GLN A 20 4.05 -11.60 -15.83
N ASN A 21 3.64 -10.59 -15.07
CA ASN A 21 2.63 -10.76 -14.02
C ASN A 21 1.40 -9.85 -14.14
N LEU A 22 1.48 -8.77 -14.90
CA LEU A 22 0.40 -7.78 -14.98
C LEU A 22 -0.90 -8.39 -15.53
N PHE A 23 -0.81 -9.35 -16.44
CA PHE A 23 -1.97 -10.02 -17.03
C PHE A 23 -2.85 -10.71 -15.97
N GLU A 24 -2.22 -11.33 -14.96
CA GLU A 24 -2.89 -12.04 -13.88
C GLU A 24 -3.21 -11.16 -12.67
N TYR A 25 -2.77 -9.91 -12.67
CA TYR A 25 -2.88 -9.00 -11.52
C TYR A 25 -4.31 -8.88 -11.00
N SER A 26 -5.28 -8.67 -11.88
CA SER A 26 -6.69 -8.52 -11.49
C SER A 26 -7.22 -9.71 -10.68
N ARG A 27 -6.77 -10.90 -11.01
CA ARG A 27 -7.19 -12.17 -10.39
C ARG A 27 -6.40 -12.46 -9.12
N LEU A 28 -5.09 -12.19 -9.12
CA LEU A 28 -4.17 -12.65 -8.08
C LEU A 28 -3.80 -11.62 -7.03
N ARG A 29 -4.08 -10.33 -7.25
CA ARG A 29 -3.61 -9.22 -6.38
C ARG A 29 -3.98 -9.35 -4.90
N ASN A 30 -5.08 -10.03 -4.58
CA ASN A 30 -5.59 -10.15 -3.21
C ASN A 30 -5.07 -11.42 -2.48
N PHE A 31 -4.28 -12.27 -3.15
CA PHE A 31 -3.72 -13.44 -2.51
C PHE A 31 -2.38 -13.09 -1.86
N ASP A 32 -2.18 -13.58 -0.65
CA ASP A 32 -0.90 -13.50 0.03
C ASP A 32 -0.17 -14.84 -0.09
N TYR A 33 0.92 -14.84 -0.84
CA TYR A 33 1.80 -16.00 -1.00
C TYR A 33 3.01 -15.97 -0.05
N GLY A 34 2.93 -15.12 0.97
CA GLY A 34 3.99 -14.93 1.95
C GLY A 34 5.09 -13.94 1.54
N PRO A 35 6.01 -13.65 2.46
CA PRO A 35 6.99 -12.57 2.30
C PRO A 35 8.00 -12.80 1.16
N ASN A 36 8.23 -14.04 0.79
CA ASN A 36 9.23 -14.43 -0.21
C ASN A 36 8.64 -14.59 -1.63
N ASN A 37 7.31 -14.63 -1.76
CA ASN A 37 6.65 -14.76 -3.06
C ASN A 37 5.59 -13.64 -3.23
N ARG A 38 5.99 -12.57 -3.89
CA ARG A 38 5.15 -11.40 -4.19
C ARG A 38 5.07 -11.10 -5.68
N SER A 39 5.17 -12.13 -6.50
CA SER A 39 5.12 -11.99 -7.97
C SER A 39 3.77 -11.48 -8.47
N ASN A 40 2.69 -11.71 -7.71
CA ASN A 40 1.34 -11.25 -8.03
C ASN A 40 1.09 -9.74 -7.86
N ILE A 41 2.04 -9.00 -7.26
CA ILE A 41 1.97 -7.54 -7.06
C ILE A 41 3.25 -6.86 -7.54
N SER A 42 3.16 -5.58 -7.90
CA SER A 42 4.30 -4.85 -8.48
C SER A 42 5.41 -4.53 -7.48
N CYS A 43 5.10 -4.43 -6.19
CA CYS A 43 6.00 -3.97 -5.12
C CYS A 43 6.67 -2.61 -5.43
N LEU A 44 6.00 -1.72 -6.17
CA LEU A 44 6.52 -0.41 -6.58
C LEU A 44 6.18 0.72 -5.61
N SER A 45 5.32 0.45 -4.63
CA SER A 45 4.84 1.47 -3.68
C SER A 45 5.95 2.30 -3.03
N PRO A 46 7.07 1.73 -2.53
CA PRO A 46 8.15 2.52 -1.96
C PRO A 46 8.78 3.48 -2.98
N TYR A 47 9.02 3.02 -4.20
CA TYR A 47 9.62 3.84 -5.25
C TYR A 47 8.73 4.99 -5.69
N ILE A 48 7.42 4.76 -5.75
CA ILE A 48 6.43 5.81 -6.05
C ILE A 48 6.35 6.79 -4.89
N THR A 49 6.34 6.30 -3.64
CA THR A 49 6.26 7.15 -2.44
C THR A 49 7.41 8.16 -2.38
N HIS A 50 8.59 7.73 -2.75
CA HIS A 50 9.79 8.56 -2.71
C HIS A 50 10.09 9.28 -4.05
N GLY A 51 9.15 9.26 -5.00
CA GLY A 51 9.29 9.96 -6.28
C GLY A 51 10.38 9.38 -7.20
N VAL A 52 10.87 8.16 -6.93
CA VAL A 52 11.87 7.49 -7.77
C VAL A 52 11.30 7.11 -9.12
N VAL A 53 10.02 6.71 -9.13
CA VAL A 53 9.19 6.45 -10.32
C VAL A 53 7.85 7.11 -10.12
N SER A 54 7.34 7.80 -11.13
CA SER A 54 6.02 8.44 -11.06
C SER A 54 4.89 7.48 -11.40
N GLU A 55 3.69 7.77 -10.90
CA GLU A 55 2.47 7.05 -11.26
C GLU A 55 2.24 7.07 -12.78
N LEU A 56 2.54 8.20 -13.42
CA LEU A 56 2.39 8.36 -14.86
C LEU A 56 3.30 7.41 -15.66
N GLU A 57 4.55 7.23 -15.22
CA GLU A 57 5.48 6.28 -15.86
C GLU A 57 4.97 4.84 -15.74
N VAL A 58 4.47 4.47 -14.55
CA VAL A 58 3.91 3.15 -14.30
C VAL A 58 2.70 2.88 -15.20
N ILE A 59 1.76 3.84 -15.27
CA ILE A 59 0.56 3.74 -16.09
C ILE A 59 0.92 3.67 -17.58
N LYS A 60 1.76 4.56 -18.07
CA LYS A 60 2.21 4.55 -19.48
C LYS A 60 2.85 3.21 -19.85
N LYS A 61 3.70 2.68 -18.98
CA LYS A 61 4.35 1.39 -19.25
C LYS A 61 3.34 0.24 -19.33
N SER A 62 2.36 0.22 -18.43
CA SER A 62 1.32 -0.82 -18.44
C SER A 62 0.41 -0.72 -19.68
N LEU A 63 0.04 0.49 -20.10
CA LEU A 63 -0.80 0.73 -21.28
C LEU A 63 -0.07 0.44 -22.60
N ASN A 64 1.25 0.54 -22.65
CA ASN A 64 2.02 0.13 -23.81
C ASN A 64 1.97 -1.39 -24.07
N LYS A 65 1.71 -2.17 -23.02
CA LYS A 65 1.67 -3.64 -23.13
C LYS A 65 0.25 -4.17 -23.32
N PHE A 66 -0.72 -3.64 -22.58
CA PHE A 66 -2.09 -4.10 -22.56
C PHE A 66 -3.08 -2.94 -22.68
N SER A 67 -4.26 -3.23 -23.24
CA SER A 67 -5.37 -2.27 -23.29
C SER A 67 -5.83 -1.84 -21.88
N PHE A 68 -6.48 -0.69 -21.81
CA PHE A 68 -7.02 -0.16 -20.55
C PHE A 68 -7.91 -1.18 -19.82
N SER A 69 -8.83 -1.84 -20.55
CA SER A 69 -9.76 -2.81 -19.95
C SER A 69 -9.06 -3.98 -19.24
N LYS A 70 -7.91 -4.42 -19.75
CA LYS A 70 -7.10 -5.47 -19.09
C LYS A 70 -6.29 -4.94 -17.90
N ASN A 71 -5.96 -3.66 -17.91
CA ASN A 71 -5.13 -3.00 -16.89
C ASN A 71 -5.94 -2.22 -15.85
N GLU A 72 -7.25 -2.11 -16.02
CA GLU A 72 -8.10 -1.22 -15.24
C GLU A 72 -7.85 -1.33 -13.73
N LYS A 73 -7.82 -2.55 -13.19
CA LYS A 73 -7.61 -2.77 -11.75
C LYS A 73 -6.22 -2.33 -11.29
N PHE A 74 -5.20 -2.53 -12.09
CA PHE A 74 -3.85 -2.07 -11.77
C PHE A 74 -3.75 -0.54 -11.81
N ILE A 75 -4.31 0.08 -12.85
CA ILE A 75 -4.33 1.54 -13.00
C ILE A 75 -5.13 2.18 -11.85
N GLN A 76 -6.29 1.61 -11.49
CA GLN A 76 -7.06 2.07 -10.34
C GLN A 76 -6.23 2.06 -9.06
N GLU A 77 -5.52 0.98 -8.75
CA GLU A 77 -4.69 0.88 -7.54
C GLU A 77 -3.53 1.89 -7.54
N VAL A 78 -2.92 2.15 -8.70
CA VAL A 78 -1.89 3.19 -8.83
C VAL A 78 -2.48 4.58 -8.57
N LEU A 79 -3.66 4.88 -9.14
CA LEU A 79 -4.32 6.18 -9.01
C LEU A 79 -4.98 6.41 -7.64
N TRP A 80 -5.36 5.37 -6.91
CA TRP A 80 -5.91 5.48 -5.56
C TRP A 80 -5.02 6.30 -4.64
N ARG A 81 -3.72 6.15 -4.78
CA ARG A 81 -2.75 6.91 -4.00
C ARG A 81 -2.88 8.42 -4.24
N THR A 82 -2.88 8.85 -5.50
CA THR A 82 -3.01 10.26 -5.89
C THR A 82 -4.39 10.80 -5.50
N TYR A 83 -5.44 10.00 -5.71
CA TYR A 83 -6.80 10.34 -5.31
C TYR A 83 -6.89 10.62 -3.80
N TRP A 84 -6.45 9.68 -2.96
CA TRP A 84 -6.54 9.84 -1.51
C TRP A 84 -5.68 10.99 -0.98
N LYS A 85 -4.50 11.18 -1.54
CA LYS A 85 -3.66 12.32 -1.18
C LYS A 85 -4.38 13.65 -1.47
N GLY A 86 -4.84 13.84 -2.69
CA GLY A 86 -5.57 15.05 -3.07
C GLY A 86 -6.89 15.23 -2.30
N TRP A 87 -7.62 14.13 -2.05
CA TRP A 87 -8.85 14.17 -1.27
C TRP A 87 -8.61 14.64 0.17
N LEU A 88 -7.56 14.14 0.83
CA LEU A 88 -7.19 14.53 2.19
C LEU A 88 -6.65 15.96 2.25
N GLU A 89 -5.86 16.38 1.26
CA GLU A 89 -5.35 17.75 1.16
C GLU A 89 -6.49 18.79 1.06
N LEU A 90 -7.57 18.46 0.36
CA LEU A 90 -8.74 19.31 0.21
C LEU A 90 -9.70 19.26 1.40
N ARG A 91 -9.47 18.40 2.38
CA ARG A 91 -10.37 18.18 3.53
C ARG A 91 -9.61 18.13 4.85
N PRO A 92 -8.98 19.23 5.28
CA PRO A 92 -8.19 19.26 6.51
C PRO A 92 -9.02 18.92 7.75
N ALA A 93 -10.34 19.15 7.73
CA ALA A 93 -11.25 18.78 8.81
C ALA A 93 -11.20 17.28 9.12
N VAL A 94 -11.02 16.41 8.13
CA VAL A 94 -10.94 14.95 8.32
C VAL A 94 -9.81 14.58 9.29
N TRP A 95 -8.65 15.24 9.17
CA TRP A 95 -7.53 15.02 10.08
C TRP A 95 -7.84 15.50 11.51
N THR A 96 -8.46 16.68 11.61
CA THR A 96 -8.87 17.24 12.91
C THR A 96 -9.90 16.35 13.60
N ASP A 97 -10.90 15.88 12.85
CA ASP A 97 -11.94 14.97 13.35
C ASP A 97 -11.33 13.64 13.81
N TYR A 98 -10.44 13.07 13.01
CA TYR A 98 -9.72 11.86 13.39
C TYR A 98 -8.95 12.04 14.71
N LEU A 99 -8.22 13.14 14.88
CA LEU A 99 -7.47 13.39 16.12
C LEU A 99 -8.39 13.58 17.32
N ASN A 100 -9.54 14.24 17.14
CA ASN A 100 -10.52 14.45 18.19
C ASN A 100 -11.17 13.13 18.62
N GLU A 101 -11.58 12.30 17.66
CA GLU A 101 -12.13 10.97 17.95
C GLU A 101 -11.10 10.06 18.61
N LEU A 102 -9.84 10.10 18.15
CA LEU A 102 -8.76 9.34 18.78
C LEU A 102 -8.57 9.72 20.25
N LYS A 103 -8.63 11.00 20.59
CA LYS A 103 -8.57 11.48 21.98
C LYS A 103 -9.74 10.96 22.81
N LYS A 104 -10.96 11.04 22.28
CA LYS A 104 -12.15 10.52 22.95
C LYS A 104 -12.03 9.02 23.23
N ILE A 105 -11.68 8.23 22.23
CA ILE A 105 -11.51 6.78 22.36
C ILE A 105 -10.43 6.45 23.40
N ARG A 106 -9.30 7.15 23.36
CA ARG A 106 -8.22 6.94 24.34
C ARG A 106 -8.66 7.25 25.77
N GLU A 107 -9.46 8.28 25.97
CA GLU A 107 -9.96 8.64 27.29
C GLU A 107 -11.05 7.67 27.76
N GLU A 108 -11.97 7.30 26.87
CA GLU A 108 -13.06 6.36 27.16
C GLU A 108 -12.53 4.97 27.55
N PHE A 109 -11.51 4.48 26.84
CA PHE A 109 -10.97 3.12 27.03
C PHE A 109 -9.67 3.07 27.83
N LYS A 110 -9.23 4.18 28.45
CA LYS A 110 -7.94 4.26 29.17
C LYS A 110 -7.73 3.17 30.23
N ASP A 111 -8.82 2.73 30.88
CA ASP A 111 -8.79 1.73 31.94
C ASP A 111 -9.18 0.32 31.45
N ASN A 112 -9.53 0.19 30.17
CA ASN A 112 -9.91 -1.08 29.58
C ASN A 112 -8.67 -1.94 29.31
N ALA A 113 -8.60 -3.13 29.92
CA ALA A 113 -7.45 -4.02 29.82
C ALA A 113 -7.23 -4.57 28.39
N ASP A 114 -8.31 -4.85 27.65
CA ASP A 114 -8.22 -5.38 26.30
C ASP A 114 -7.81 -4.30 25.30
N TYR A 115 -8.23 -3.06 25.52
CA TYR A 115 -7.76 -1.92 24.76
C TYR A 115 -6.25 -1.69 24.95
N LYS A 116 -5.75 -1.79 26.19
CA LYS A 116 -4.31 -1.71 26.48
C LYS A 116 -3.53 -2.81 25.76
N LYS A 117 -4.00 -4.05 25.82
CA LYS A 117 -3.41 -5.17 25.07
C LYS A 117 -3.40 -4.90 23.55
N ALA A 118 -4.50 -4.35 23.02
CA ALA A 118 -4.60 -4.03 21.59
C ALA A 118 -3.58 -2.98 21.17
N ILE A 119 -3.39 -1.90 21.95
CA ILE A 119 -2.39 -0.87 21.70
C ILE A 119 -0.96 -1.43 21.75
N GLU A 120 -0.70 -2.33 22.68
CA GLU A 120 0.60 -2.99 22.84
C GLU A 120 0.85 -4.07 21.77
N GLY A 121 -0.14 -4.38 20.94
CA GLY A 121 -0.06 -5.46 19.95
C GLY A 121 -0.22 -6.85 20.55
N ASN A 122 -0.70 -6.97 21.78
CA ASN A 122 -0.86 -8.24 22.50
C ASN A 122 -2.34 -8.70 22.49
N THR A 123 -2.86 -9.00 21.31
CA THR A 123 -4.28 -9.26 21.09
C THR A 123 -4.64 -10.74 20.98
N ASN A 124 -3.66 -11.65 20.90
CA ASN A 124 -3.82 -13.06 20.56
C ASN A 124 -4.46 -13.31 19.17
N ILE A 125 -4.52 -12.29 18.31
CA ILE A 125 -5.02 -12.40 16.95
C ILE A 125 -3.82 -12.57 16.01
N CYS A 126 -3.59 -13.80 15.53
CA CYS A 126 -2.39 -14.13 14.74
C CYS A 126 -2.20 -13.25 13.48
N LEU A 127 -3.26 -12.83 12.81
CA LEU A 127 -3.19 -11.96 11.65
C LEU A 127 -2.61 -10.57 11.95
N LEU A 128 -2.79 -10.06 13.17
CA LEU A 128 -2.19 -8.78 13.58
C LEU A 128 -0.67 -8.89 13.78
N TYR A 129 -0.17 -10.06 14.14
CA TYR A 129 1.26 -10.30 14.32
C TYR A 129 1.98 -10.63 13.01
N THR A 130 1.27 -11.16 12.03
CA THR A 130 1.83 -11.51 10.72
C THR A 130 1.74 -10.38 9.71
N SER A 131 0.87 -9.40 9.95
CA SER A 131 0.81 -8.19 9.13
C SER A 131 1.96 -7.24 9.49
N PRO A 132 2.78 -6.79 8.53
CA PRO A 132 3.83 -5.83 8.83
C PRO A 132 3.21 -4.54 9.37
N SER A 133 3.58 -4.17 10.59
CA SER A 133 3.17 -2.92 11.21
C SER A 133 3.68 -1.73 10.38
N PRO A 134 2.95 -0.61 10.34
CA PRO A 134 3.50 0.64 9.81
C PRO A 134 4.82 1.07 10.45
N ARG A 135 5.10 0.64 11.69
CA ARG A 135 6.38 0.88 12.39
C ARG A 135 7.54 0.06 11.81
N ASP A 136 7.25 -1.08 11.17
CA ASP A 136 8.27 -1.96 10.59
C ASP A 136 8.65 -1.54 9.16
N ARG A 137 8.08 -0.43 8.69
CA ARG A 137 8.30 0.15 7.36
C ARG A 137 9.21 1.38 7.37
N GLY A 138 9.85 1.63 8.51
CA GLY A 138 10.84 2.69 8.65
C GLY A 138 12.11 2.46 7.82
#